data_5991d1bda8cfb97ad894a42367df6391
#
_entry.id   5991d1bda8cfb97ad894a42367df6391
#
_cell.length_a   1.000
_cell.length_b   1.000
_cell.length_c   1.000
_cell.angle_alpha   90.00
_cell.angle_beta   90.00
_cell.angle_gamma   90.00
#
_symmetry.space_group_name_H-M   'P 1'
#
loop_
_entity.id
_entity.type
_entity.pdbx_description
1 polymer ?
#
loop_
_entity_poly.entity_id
_entity_poly.type
_entity_poly.pdbx_seq_one_letter_code
_entity_poly.pdbx_strand_id
1 'polypeptide(L)'
;PASQLLDSDKTIYYERAAFSIDIPTVFETIMGNKLNLSIVGVRAYNQMNLYSKKSPELFRLAIGFKNQVCCNMCIFTDGYKEDLRVTSTNGLYRAALELFNNFNPARQLQLLHSLGNTTMNEHQFCQILGKMRLYQCLPNYYQRNIPKMLLTDTQINSVAKAYINDENFSSFGEDINMWKFYNLLTGANKSSYIDSFLDRSLNTTKLALGINAALHGDERYKWFID
;
A
#
# COMPACT_ATOMS: atom_id res chain seq x y z
N PRO A 1 -10.16 8.27 -11.33
CA PRO A 1 -11.48 8.01 -10.79
C PRO A 1 -12.17 6.93 -11.60
N ALA A 2 -12.69 5.91 -10.93
CA ALA A 2 -13.36 4.76 -11.58
C ALA A 2 -14.57 5.16 -12.45
N SER A 3 -15.18 6.30 -12.18
CA SER A 3 -16.35 6.81 -12.92
C SER A 3 -16.06 7.22 -14.37
N GLN A 4 -14.82 7.52 -14.73
CA GLN A 4 -14.44 7.85 -16.11
C GLN A 4 -14.14 6.61 -16.97
N LEU A 5 -14.00 5.43 -16.35
CA LEU A 5 -13.67 4.17 -17.03
C LEU A 5 -14.91 3.42 -17.55
N LEU A 6 -16.12 3.86 -17.19
CA LEU A 6 -17.36 3.12 -17.48
C LEU A 6 -18.11 3.61 -18.73
N ASP A 7 -17.61 4.65 -19.42
CA ASP A 7 -18.39 5.32 -20.46
C ASP A 7 -18.24 4.78 -21.89
N SER A 8 -17.49 3.73 -22.14
CA SER A 8 -17.53 3.05 -23.43
C SER A 8 -17.19 1.57 -23.35
N ASP A 9 -18.01 0.73 -24.00
CA ASP A 9 -17.78 -0.71 -24.17
C ASP A 9 -16.42 -1.07 -24.79
N LYS A 10 -15.74 -0.11 -25.40
CA LYS A 10 -14.42 -0.27 -26.00
C LYS A 10 -13.29 -0.14 -24.97
N THR A 11 -13.44 0.69 -23.95
CA THR A 11 -12.42 0.90 -22.91
C THR A 11 -12.28 -0.30 -21.97
N ILE A 12 -13.35 -1.05 -21.75
CA ILE A 12 -13.35 -2.24 -20.88
C ILE A 12 -12.42 -3.34 -21.42
N TYR A 13 -12.24 -3.43 -22.73
CA TYR A 13 -11.43 -4.47 -23.36
C TYR A 13 -9.94 -4.12 -23.46
N TYR A 14 -9.58 -2.85 -23.41
CA TYR A 14 -8.23 -2.38 -23.67
C TYR A 14 -7.55 -1.75 -22.46
N GLU A 15 -8.32 -1.40 -21.43
CA GLU A 15 -7.81 -0.65 -20.31
C GLU A 15 -7.75 -1.45 -19.00
N ARG A 16 -6.89 -0.99 -18.12
CA ARG A 16 -6.72 -1.48 -16.77
C ARG A 16 -7.98 -1.14 -15.97
N ALA A 17 -8.65 -2.14 -15.45
CA ALA A 17 -9.80 -1.95 -14.59
C ALA A 17 -9.40 -2.14 -13.13
N ALA A 18 -9.91 -1.28 -12.26
CA ALA A 18 -9.77 -1.41 -10.82
C ALA A 18 -11.13 -1.17 -10.15
N PHE A 19 -11.37 -1.86 -9.05
CA PHE A 19 -12.51 -1.63 -8.18
C PHE A 19 -12.08 -1.57 -6.72
N SER A 20 -12.84 -0.84 -5.92
CA SER A 20 -12.70 -0.81 -4.45
C SER A 20 -14.08 -0.93 -3.83
N ILE A 21 -14.23 -1.86 -2.90
CA ILE A 21 -15.47 -2.11 -2.16
C ILE A 21 -15.16 -1.90 -0.69
N ASP A 22 -15.74 -0.88 -0.08
CA ASP A 22 -15.62 -0.60 1.33
C ASP A 22 -16.67 -1.40 2.11
N ILE A 23 -16.24 -2.02 3.22
CA ILE A 23 -17.10 -2.77 4.13
C ILE A 23 -17.39 -1.85 5.34
N PRO A 24 -18.55 -1.16 5.37
CA PRO A 24 -18.78 -0.07 6.32
C PRO A 24 -18.98 -0.52 7.77
N THR A 25 -19.25 -1.81 7.97
CA THR A 25 -19.47 -2.41 9.30
C THR A 25 -18.19 -2.74 10.05
N VAL A 26 -17.04 -2.75 9.34
CA VAL A 26 -15.73 -3.07 9.92
C VAL A 26 -14.87 -1.82 9.86
N PHE A 27 -14.74 -1.13 10.96
CA PHE A 27 -13.94 0.09 11.07
C PHE A 27 -13.18 0.15 12.40
N GLU A 28 -12.10 0.91 12.41
CA GLU A 28 -11.28 1.20 13.58
C GLU A 28 -10.75 2.64 13.47
N THR A 29 -10.29 3.20 14.58
CA THR A 29 -9.72 4.55 14.61
C THR A 29 -8.28 4.49 15.14
N ILE A 30 -7.33 4.96 14.31
CA ILE A 30 -5.92 5.07 14.68
C ILE A 30 -5.50 6.54 14.63
N MET A 31 -5.03 7.07 15.75
CA MET A 31 -4.60 8.47 15.87
C MET A 31 -5.64 9.46 15.31
N GLY A 32 -6.94 9.22 15.58
CA GLY A 32 -8.04 10.03 15.06
C GLY A 32 -8.45 9.72 13.61
N ASN A 33 -7.71 8.90 12.89
CA ASN A 33 -8.04 8.54 11.51
C ASN A 33 -8.93 7.30 11.47
N LYS A 34 -10.12 7.42 10.89
CA LYS A 34 -11.04 6.31 10.71
C LYS A 34 -10.57 5.42 9.56
N LEU A 35 -10.47 4.13 9.84
CA LEU A 35 -10.13 3.07 8.89
C LEU A 35 -11.34 2.19 8.63
N ASN A 36 -11.63 1.88 7.36
CA ASN A 36 -12.62 0.89 6.98
C ASN A 36 -11.92 -0.31 6.35
N LEU A 37 -12.44 -1.51 6.59
CA LEU A 37 -12.01 -2.67 5.83
C LEU A 37 -12.48 -2.52 4.37
N SER A 38 -11.59 -2.78 3.41
CA SER A 38 -11.87 -2.62 1.99
C SER A 38 -11.26 -3.76 1.19
N ILE A 39 -11.97 -4.17 0.13
CA ILE A 39 -11.46 -5.11 -0.89
C ILE A 39 -11.16 -4.30 -2.14
N VAL A 40 -9.96 -4.45 -2.67
CA VAL A 40 -9.52 -3.80 -3.90
C VAL A 40 -9.10 -4.85 -4.90
N GLY A 41 -9.59 -4.73 -6.11
CA GLY A 41 -9.16 -5.58 -7.23
C GLY A 41 -8.62 -4.73 -8.37
N VAL A 42 -7.54 -5.20 -8.97
CA VAL A 42 -6.95 -4.62 -10.16
C VAL A 42 -6.82 -5.70 -11.21
N ARG A 43 -7.40 -5.47 -12.38
CA ARG A 43 -7.13 -6.30 -13.56
C ARG A 43 -5.72 -5.98 -14.04
N ALA A 44 -4.82 -6.94 -13.89
CA ALA A 44 -3.46 -6.78 -14.35
C ALA A 44 -3.45 -6.75 -15.88
N TYR A 45 -2.89 -5.67 -16.44
CA TYR A 45 -2.63 -5.62 -17.87
C TYR A 45 -1.50 -6.58 -18.20
N ASN A 46 -1.90 -7.67 -18.85
CA ASN A 46 -0.97 -8.60 -19.43
C ASN A 46 -1.35 -8.70 -20.92
N GLN A 47 -0.40 -8.51 -21.82
CA GLN A 47 -0.64 -8.58 -23.26
C GLN A 47 -1.37 -9.87 -23.69
N MET A 48 -1.33 -10.92 -22.87
CA MET A 48 -2.04 -12.18 -23.11
C MET A 48 -3.55 -12.07 -22.92
N ASN A 49 -4.08 -11.07 -22.21
CA ASN A 49 -5.53 -10.89 -22.01
C ASN A 49 -6.22 -10.23 -23.20
N LEU A 50 -5.47 -9.70 -24.17
CA LEU A 50 -6.00 -8.79 -25.17
C LEU A 50 -6.83 -9.45 -26.27
N TYR A 51 -6.69 -10.75 -26.51
CA TYR A 51 -7.21 -11.31 -27.78
C TYR A 51 -7.91 -12.68 -27.68
N SER A 52 -8.09 -13.24 -26.51
CA SER A 52 -8.73 -14.54 -26.40
C SER A 52 -9.80 -14.58 -25.32
N LYS A 53 -11.07 -14.78 -25.74
CA LYS A 53 -12.20 -15.07 -24.82
C LYS A 53 -11.99 -16.35 -23.99
N LYS A 54 -10.99 -17.17 -24.31
CA LYS A 54 -10.65 -18.43 -23.65
C LYS A 54 -9.46 -18.31 -22.68
N SER A 55 -8.70 -17.22 -22.73
CA SER A 55 -7.57 -17.02 -21.82
C SER A 55 -8.06 -16.55 -20.45
N PRO A 56 -7.55 -17.11 -19.35
CA PRO A 56 -7.89 -16.61 -18.03
C PRO A 56 -7.41 -15.17 -17.87
N GLU A 57 -8.25 -14.33 -17.26
CA GLU A 57 -7.87 -12.98 -16.93
C GLU A 57 -7.02 -12.95 -15.65
N LEU A 58 -6.02 -12.11 -15.64
CA LEU A 58 -5.12 -11.93 -14.51
C LEU A 58 -5.60 -10.76 -13.65
N PHE A 59 -5.86 -11.07 -12.37
CA PHE A 59 -6.23 -10.07 -11.36
C PHE A 59 -5.22 -10.06 -10.22
N ARG A 60 -5.12 -8.91 -9.59
CA ARG A 60 -4.55 -8.73 -8.25
C ARG A 60 -5.66 -8.36 -7.31
N LEU A 61 -5.75 -9.06 -6.19
CA LEU A 61 -6.74 -8.77 -5.15
C LEU A 61 -6.03 -8.41 -3.86
N ALA A 62 -6.56 -7.42 -3.18
CA ALA A 62 -6.15 -7.06 -1.83
C ALA A 62 -7.37 -6.86 -0.94
N ILE A 63 -7.26 -7.32 0.32
CA ILE A 63 -8.09 -6.89 1.43
C ILE A 63 -7.19 -6.18 2.42
N GLY A 64 -7.67 -5.08 2.98
CA GLY A 64 -6.89 -4.27 3.90
C GLY A 64 -7.71 -3.12 4.46
N PHE A 65 -7.05 -2.22 5.15
CA PHE A 65 -7.72 -1.06 5.72
C PHE A 65 -7.51 0.17 4.86
N LYS A 66 -8.60 0.86 4.56
CA LYS A 66 -8.60 2.14 3.86
C LYS A 66 -8.77 3.27 4.86
N ASN A 67 -7.81 4.16 4.92
CA ASN A 67 -7.90 5.36 5.71
C ASN A 67 -8.89 6.34 5.06
N GLN A 68 -9.96 6.70 5.77
CA GLN A 68 -11.04 7.54 5.21
C GLN A 68 -10.62 9.01 5.05
N VAL A 69 -9.61 9.46 5.78
CA VAL A 69 -9.11 10.84 5.70
C VAL A 69 -8.33 11.07 4.40
N CYS A 70 -7.45 10.13 4.05
CA CYS A 70 -6.54 10.27 2.91
C CYS A 70 -6.74 9.22 1.81
N CYS A 71 -7.72 8.30 1.96
CA CYS A 71 -7.96 7.18 1.03
C CYS A 71 -6.74 6.28 0.79
N ASN A 72 -5.78 6.25 1.72
CA ASN A 72 -4.63 5.36 1.65
C ASN A 72 -5.03 3.93 1.98
N MET A 73 -4.45 2.95 1.27
CA MET A 73 -4.66 1.54 1.52
C MET A 73 -3.52 0.94 2.33
N CYS A 74 -3.87 0.31 3.45
CA CYS A 74 -2.99 -0.50 4.28
C CYS A 74 -3.16 -1.97 3.89
N ILE A 75 -2.23 -2.50 3.10
CA ILE A 75 -2.28 -3.87 2.55
C ILE A 75 -1.24 -4.73 3.26
N PHE A 76 -1.65 -5.94 3.65
CA PHE A 76 -0.83 -6.92 4.35
C PHE A 76 -0.66 -8.19 3.52
N THR A 77 0.34 -9.01 3.87
CA THR A 77 0.67 -10.23 3.10
C THR A 77 -0.47 -11.26 3.11
N ASP A 78 -1.17 -11.42 4.24
CA ASP A 78 -2.32 -12.32 4.39
C ASP A 78 -3.59 -11.80 3.68
N GLY A 79 -3.60 -10.52 3.35
CA GLY A 79 -4.66 -9.84 2.59
C GLY A 79 -4.32 -9.60 1.13
N TYR A 80 -3.35 -10.31 0.51
CA TYR A 80 -2.93 -10.02 -0.86
C TYR A 80 -2.73 -11.26 -1.72
N LYS A 81 -3.30 -11.26 -2.92
CA LYS A 81 -3.07 -12.23 -4.00
C LYS A 81 -2.59 -11.51 -5.26
N GLU A 82 -1.36 -11.82 -5.69
CA GLU A 82 -0.70 -11.16 -6.82
C GLU A 82 -1.18 -11.69 -8.17
N ASP A 83 -1.17 -12.99 -8.37
CA ASP A 83 -1.40 -13.62 -9.67
C ASP A 83 -2.67 -14.50 -9.67
N LEU A 84 -3.81 -13.85 -9.56
CA LEU A 84 -5.08 -14.56 -9.61
C LEU A 84 -5.56 -14.71 -11.07
N ARG A 85 -5.52 -15.93 -11.58
CA ARG A 85 -6.05 -16.26 -12.90
C ARG A 85 -7.50 -16.72 -12.78
N VAL A 86 -8.40 -15.99 -13.41
CA VAL A 86 -9.84 -16.27 -13.37
C VAL A 86 -10.41 -16.35 -14.78
N THR A 87 -11.34 -17.32 -14.97
CA THR A 87 -12.05 -17.52 -16.22
C THR A 87 -13.51 -17.07 -16.12
N SER A 88 -13.97 -16.71 -14.92
CA SER A 88 -15.35 -16.32 -14.65
C SER A 88 -15.47 -15.39 -13.45
N THR A 89 -16.55 -14.65 -13.38
CA THR A 89 -16.92 -13.81 -12.23
C THR A 89 -17.01 -14.62 -10.93
N ASN A 90 -17.54 -15.87 -10.99
CA ASN A 90 -17.60 -16.75 -9.84
C ASN A 90 -16.20 -17.13 -9.32
N GLY A 91 -15.21 -17.28 -10.21
CA GLY A 91 -13.82 -17.52 -9.84
C GLY A 91 -13.24 -16.34 -9.06
N LEU A 92 -13.48 -15.12 -9.51
CA LEU A 92 -13.07 -13.90 -8.81
C LEU A 92 -13.73 -13.77 -7.43
N TYR A 93 -15.05 -14.02 -7.36
CA TYR A 93 -15.79 -13.99 -6.11
C TYR A 93 -15.27 -15.01 -5.08
N ARG A 94 -15.05 -16.25 -5.50
CA ARG A 94 -14.47 -17.29 -4.61
C ARG A 94 -13.09 -16.91 -4.10
N ALA A 95 -12.25 -16.34 -4.94
CA ALA A 95 -10.93 -15.89 -4.54
C ALA A 95 -10.99 -14.71 -3.55
N ALA A 96 -11.94 -13.81 -3.71
CA ALA A 96 -12.17 -12.71 -2.76
C ALA A 96 -12.67 -13.25 -1.41
N LEU A 97 -13.59 -14.23 -1.39
CA LEU A 97 -14.04 -14.89 -0.16
C LEU A 97 -12.92 -15.65 0.55
N GLU A 98 -12.10 -16.37 -0.20
CA GLU A 98 -10.93 -17.07 0.36
C GLU A 98 -9.95 -16.09 1.00
N LEU A 99 -9.67 -14.98 0.32
CA LEU A 99 -8.81 -13.93 0.84
C LEU A 99 -9.39 -13.31 2.11
N PHE A 100 -10.70 -13.04 2.13
CA PHE A 100 -11.41 -12.53 3.30
C PHE A 100 -11.32 -13.48 4.50
N ASN A 101 -11.53 -14.79 4.28
CA ASN A 101 -11.48 -15.79 5.33
C ASN A 101 -10.08 -16.00 5.92
N ASN A 102 -9.04 -15.75 5.12
CA ASN A 102 -7.64 -15.88 5.55
C ASN A 102 -7.08 -14.61 6.19
N PHE A 103 -7.73 -13.46 5.99
CA PHE A 103 -7.29 -12.19 6.54
C PHE A 103 -7.60 -12.10 8.05
N ASN A 104 -6.62 -11.70 8.84
CA ASN A 104 -6.78 -11.50 10.28
C ASN A 104 -6.82 -10.00 10.62
N PRO A 105 -8.00 -9.35 10.59
CA PRO A 105 -8.12 -7.91 10.81
C PRO A 105 -7.62 -7.47 12.19
N ALA A 106 -7.87 -8.25 13.25
CA ALA A 106 -7.47 -7.88 14.61
C ALA A 106 -5.94 -7.80 14.74
N ARG A 107 -5.23 -8.80 14.19
CA ARG A 107 -3.76 -8.79 14.17
C ARG A 107 -3.22 -7.60 13.38
N GLN A 108 -3.79 -7.33 12.22
CA GLN A 108 -3.31 -6.26 11.36
C GLN A 108 -3.56 -4.87 11.98
N LEU A 109 -4.70 -4.69 12.66
CA LEU A 109 -4.98 -3.46 13.41
C LEU A 109 -3.99 -3.24 14.55
N GLN A 110 -3.63 -4.29 15.30
CA GLN A 110 -2.59 -4.18 16.34
C GLN A 110 -1.25 -3.68 15.77
N LEU A 111 -0.84 -4.18 14.60
CA LEU A 111 0.36 -3.72 13.92
C LEU A 111 0.26 -2.25 13.49
N LEU A 112 -0.90 -1.81 12.97
CA LEU A 112 -1.11 -0.41 12.62
C LEU A 112 -1.13 0.50 13.86
N HIS A 113 -1.76 0.06 14.97
CA HIS A 113 -1.72 0.79 16.24
C HIS A 113 -0.29 0.98 16.76
N SER A 114 0.58 -0.03 16.60
CA SER A 114 1.97 0.09 17.02
C SER A 114 2.73 1.23 16.32
N LEU A 115 2.35 1.56 15.08
CA LEU A 115 2.93 2.71 14.37
C LEU A 115 2.60 4.05 15.04
N GLY A 116 1.41 4.18 15.65
CA GLY A 116 1.02 5.39 16.38
C GLY A 116 1.83 5.62 17.66
N ASN A 117 2.35 4.54 18.25
CA ASN A 117 3.06 4.58 19.53
C ASN A 117 4.57 4.83 19.42
N THR A 118 5.11 4.85 18.20
CA THR A 118 6.56 5.04 17.97
C THR A 118 6.79 6.39 17.32
N THR A 119 7.66 7.19 17.91
CA THR A 119 8.08 8.50 17.38
C THR A 119 9.54 8.48 16.95
N MET A 120 9.88 9.33 16.01
CA MET A 120 11.25 9.63 15.58
C MET A 120 11.40 11.13 15.42
N ASN A 121 12.60 11.64 15.63
CA ASN A 121 12.89 13.04 15.36
C ASN A 121 13.04 13.30 13.85
N GLU A 122 13.06 14.59 13.47
CA GLU A 122 13.17 15.00 12.06
C GLU A 122 14.45 14.45 11.39
N HIS A 123 15.57 14.39 12.11
CA HIS A 123 16.83 13.86 11.58
C HIS A 123 16.69 12.37 11.21
N GLN A 124 16.10 11.56 12.09
CA GLN A 124 15.84 10.15 11.84
C GLN A 124 14.86 9.97 10.67
N PHE A 125 13.80 10.79 10.57
CA PHE A 125 12.88 10.78 9.44
C PHE A 125 13.61 11.04 8.12
N CYS A 126 14.42 12.10 8.04
CA CYS A 126 15.18 12.43 6.85
C CYS A 126 16.20 11.34 6.49
N GLN A 127 16.88 10.78 7.49
CA GLN A 127 17.82 9.67 7.31
C GLN A 127 17.14 8.43 6.75
N ILE A 128 16.02 8.00 7.32
CA ILE A 128 15.25 6.84 6.86
C ILE A 128 14.76 7.05 5.42
N LEU A 129 14.19 8.22 5.10
CA LEU A 129 13.71 8.53 3.76
C LEU A 129 14.85 8.54 2.74
N GLY A 130 15.98 9.12 3.08
CA GLY A 130 17.20 9.11 2.25
C GLY A 130 17.72 7.69 2.01
N LYS A 131 17.77 6.86 3.05
CA LYS A 131 18.16 5.45 2.93
C LYS A 131 17.17 4.62 2.11
N MET A 132 15.88 4.87 2.20
CA MET A 132 14.88 4.23 1.32
C MET A 132 15.15 4.55 -0.15
N ARG A 133 15.49 5.82 -0.47
CA ARG A 133 15.88 6.22 -1.83
C ARG A 133 17.18 5.53 -2.28
N LEU A 134 18.19 5.50 -1.43
CA LEU A 134 19.43 4.80 -1.73
C LEU A 134 19.19 3.29 -1.93
N TYR A 135 18.43 2.67 -1.04
CA TYR A 135 18.16 1.24 -1.06
C TYR A 135 17.55 0.75 -2.39
N GLN A 136 16.67 1.53 -3.00
CA GLN A 136 16.07 1.16 -4.29
C GLN A 136 17.09 1.11 -5.44
N CYS A 137 18.21 1.83 -5.31
CA CYS A 137 19.29 1.88 -6.30
C CYS A 137 20.40 0.85 -6.04
N LEU A 138 20.41 0.19 -4.88
CA LEU A 138 21.43 -0.80 -4.57
C LEU A 138 21.30 -2.04 -5.48
N PRO A 139 22.42 -2.66 -5.88
CA PRO A 139 22.43 -3.95 -6.54
C PRO A 139 21.71 -5.03 -5.69
N ASN A 140 21.07 -5.99 -6.36
CA ASN A 140 20.24 -7.00 -5.70
C ASN A 140 20.95 -7.76 -4.57
N TYR A 141 22.25 -8.03 -4.71
CA TYR A 141 23.03 -8.73 -3.68
C TYR A 141 23.23 -7.95 -2.37
N TYR A 142 22.99 -6.63 -2.38
CA TYR A 142 22.99 -5.82 -1.16
C TYR A 142 21.61 -5.68 -0.50
N GLN A 143 20.54 -6.14 -1.15
CA GLN A 143 19.17 -5.80 -0.76
C GLN A 143 18.56 -6.69 0.32
N ARG A 144 19.29 -7.55 0.99
CA ARG A 144 18.93 -8.29 2.22
C ARG A 144 17.49 -8.82 2.29
N ASN A 145 16.83 -9.12 1.18
CA ASN A 145 15.43 -9.56 1.09
C ASN A 145 14.41 -8.60 1.77
N ILE A 146 14.74 -7.31 1.85
CA ILE A 146 13.82 -6.27 2.29
C ILE A 146 13.07 -5.72 1.07
N PRO A 147 11.73 -5.55 1.14
CA PRO A 147 10.98 -5.03 0.02
C PRO A 147 11.39 -3.60 -0.31
N LYS A 148 11.44 -3.29 -1.61
CA LYS A 148 11.69 -1.93 -2.08
C LYS A 148 10.38 -1.15 -2.13
N MET A 149 10.38 0.05 -1.61
CA MET A 149 9.40 1.05 -2.00
C MET A 149 10.05 1.96 -3.05
N LEU A 150 9.59 1.86 -4.29
CA LEU A 150 10.09 2.70 -5.38
C LEU A 150 9.49 4.11 -5.23
N LEU A 151 10.33 5.08 -4.89
CA LEU A 151 9.98 6.50 -4.82
C LEU A 151 10.59 7.23 -6.00
N THR A 152 9.77 7.84 -6.83
CA THR A 152 10.20 8.78 -7.88
C THR A 152 10.44 10.16 -7.27
N ASP A 153 11.09 11.06 -8.01
CA ASP A 153 11.29 12.44 -7.56
C ASP A 153 9.97 13.16 -7.32
N THR A 154 8.97 12.92 -8.18
CA THR A 154 7.61 13.44 -7.98
C THR A 154 6.99 12.94 -6.68
N GLN A 155 7.20 11.69 -6.32
CA GLN A 155 6.69 11.11 -5.08
C GLN A 155 7.43 11.63 -3.85
N ILE A 156 8.75 11.84 -3.93
CA ILE A 156 9.52 12.50 -2.87
C ILE A 156 9.02 13.94 -2.67
N ASN A 157 8.79 14.68 -3.75
CA ASN A 157 8.21 16.03 -3.66
C ASN A 157 6.81 16.02 -3.04
N SER A 158 6.01 14.98 -3.30
CA SER A 158 4.70 14.80 -2.66
C SER A 158 4.84 14.53 -1.15
N VAL A 159 5.78 13.68 -0.74
CA VAL A 159 6.10 13.46 0.68
C VAL A 159 6.50 14.78 1.34
N ALA A 160 7.44 15.53 0.74
CA ALA A 160 7.92 16.80 1.29
C ALA A 160 6.78 17.82 1.46
N LYS A 161 5.93 17.97 0.44
CA LYS A 161 4.77 18.87 0.52
C LYS A 161 3.80 18.48 1.64
N ALA A 162 3.50 17.19 1.77
CA ALA A 162 2.59 16.70 2.80
C ALA A 162 3.24 16.81 4.20
N TYR A 163 4.54 16.53 4.33
CA TYR A 163 5.29 16.68 5.57
C TYR A 163 5.25 18.13 6.11
N ILE A 164 5.23 19.13 5.21
CA ILE A 164 5.18 20.54 5.59
C ILE A 164 3.75 21.02 5.82
N ASN A 165 2.78 20.63 4.96
CA ASN A 165 1.51 21.36 4.85
C ASN A 165 0.25 20.49 4.99
N ASP A 166 0.35 19.13 5.14
CA ASP A 166 -0.84 18.29 5.24
C ASP A 166 -1.55 18.52 6.58
N GLU A 167 -2.86 18.72 6.54
CA GLU A 167 -3.67 19.01 7.74
C GLU A 167 -3.60 17.89 8.80
N ASN A 168 -3.36 16.64 8.38
CA ASN A 168 -3.40 15.46 9.25
C ASN A 168 -2.01 14.88 9.53
N PHE A 169 -1.05 15.07 8.62
CA PHE A 169 0.24 14.36 8.64
C PHE A 169 1.45 15.28 8.67
N SER A 170 1.28 16.61 8.63
CA SER A 170 2.39 17.54 8.76
C SER A 170 3.12 17.36 10.11
N SER A 171 4.44 17.51 10.09
CA SER A 171 5.31 17.37 11.27
C SER A 171 6.62 18.16 11.08
N PHE A 172 6.63 19.18 10.22
CA PHE A 172 7.84 19.96 9.96
C PHE A 172 8.31 20.69 11.22
N GLY A 173 9.57 20.44 11.61
CA GLY A 173 10.16 21.00 12.82
C GLY A 173 9.76 20.29 14.13
N GLU A 174 9.01 19.18 14.04
CA GLU A 174 8.56 18.40 15.19
C GLU A 174 8.93 16.91 15.05
N ASP A 175 8.80 16.17 16.16
CA ASP A 175 8.87 14.71 16.10
C ASP A 175 7.70 14.15 15.30
N ILE A 176 7.98 13.14 14.48
CA ILE A 176 6.98 12.47 13.67
C ILE A 176 6.75 11.04 14.20
N ASN A 177 5.49 10.63 14.37
CA ASN A 177 5.21 9.23 14.67
C ASN A 177 5.21 8.37 13.40
N MET A 178 5.41 7.05 13.59
CA MET A 178 5.47 6.10 12.47
C MET A 178 4.15 5.98 11.71
N TRP A 179 3.00 6.31 12.32
CA TRP A 179 1.71 6.35 11.61
C TRP A 179 1.66 7.50 10.60
N LYS A 180 2.10 8.71 10.98
CA LYS A 180 2.24 9.83 10.05
C LYS A 180 3.24 9.51 8.94
N PHE A 181 4.43 9.00 9.29
CA PHE A 181 5.42 8.55 8.31
C PHE A 181 4.83 7.57 7.29
N TYR A 182 4.13 6.55 7.75
CA TYR A 182 3.46 5.57 6.90
C TYR A 182 2.44 6.22 5.96
N ASN A 183 1.63 7.15 6.47
CA ASN A 183 0.63 7.85 5.65
C ASN A 183 1.24 8.81 4.63
N LEU A 184 2.37 9.46 4.92
CA LEU A 184 3.13 10.23 3.95
C LEU A 184 3.59 9.34 2.77
N LEU A 185 4.10 8.16 3.06
CA LEU A 185 4.56 7.21 2.04
C LEU A 185 3.40 6.63 1.22
N THR A 186 2.31 6.21 1.86
CA THR A 186 1.14 5.67 1.16
C THR A 186 0.42 6.75 0.37
N GLY A 187 0.44 8.00 0.85
CA GLY A 187 -0.04 9.17 0.11
C GLY A 187 0.71 9.39 -1.19
N ALA A 188 2.05 9.31 -1.15
CA ALA A 188 2.89 9.41 -2.33
C ALA A 188 2.63 8.27 -3.33
N ASN A 189 2.25 7.07 -2.84
CA ASN A 189 1.96 5.92 -3.68
C ASN A 189 0.72 6.10 -4.57
N LYS A 190 -0.20 7.03 -4.25
CA LYS A 190 -1.40 7.32 -5.06
C LYS A 190 -1.08 7.74 -6.50
N SER A 191 0.08 8.34 -6.73
CA SER A 191 0.54 8.70 -8.09
C SER A 191 1.13 7.53 -8.87
N SER A 192 1.16 6.33 -8.30
CA SER A 192 1.65 5.12 -8.99
C SER A 192 0.65 4.62 -10.03
N TYR A 193 1.15 3.94 -11.04
CA TYR A 193 0.29 3.25 -11.99
C TYR A 193 -0.56 2.19 -11.27
N ILE A 194 -1.80 2.04 -11.72
CA ILE A 194 -2.80 1.18 -11.08
C ILE A 194 -2.35 -0.28 -10.95
N ASP A 195 -1.63 -0.80 -11.92
CA ASP A 195 -1.09 -2.17 -11.93
C ASP A 195 0.06 -2.41 -10.94
N SER A 196 0.72 -1.37 -10.46
CA SER A 196 1.77 -1.45 -9.44
C SER A 196 1.33 -0.91 -8.07
N PHE A 197 0.14 -0.30 -7.99
CA PHE A 197 -0.34 0.35 -6.79
C PHE A 197 -0.45 -0.62 -5.59
N LEU A 198 -1.03 -1.81 -5.80
CA LEU A 198 -1.22 -2.78 -4.73
C LEU A 198 0.11 -3.34 -4.21
N ASP A 199 1.04 -3.69 -5.11
CA ASP A 199 2.37 -4.18 -4.73
C ASP A 199 3.15 -3.13 -3.95
N ARG A 200 3.09 -1.89 -4.39
CA ARG A 200 3.73 -0.76 -3.70
C ARG A 200 3.11 -0.51 -2.34
N SER A 201 1.78 -0.60 -2.22
CA SER A 201 1.10 -0.45 -0.93
C SER A 201 1.50 -1.55 0.05
N LEU A 202 1.57 -2.81 -0.41
CA LEU A 202 2.07 -3.93 0.38
C LEU A 202 3.52 -3.71 0.84
N ASN A 203 4.40 -3.29 -0.08
CA ASN A 203 5.81 -3.05 0.23
C ASN A 203 5.97 -1.88 1.20
N THR A 204 5.16 -0.82 1.06
CA THR A 204 5.14 0.31 1.99
C THR A 204 4.76 -0.14 3.39
N THR A 205 3.72 -0.98 3.52
CA THR A 205 3.32 -1.54 4.82
C THR A 205 4.43 -2.38 5.43
N LYS A 206 5.04 -3.28 4.66
CA LYS A 206 6.17 -4.11 5.13
C LYS A 206 7.36 -3.28 5.59
N LEU A 207 7.71 -2.23 4.84
CA LEU A 207 8.80 -1.33 5.18
C LEU A 207 8.50 -0.54 6.46
N ALA A 208 7.33 0.08 6.55
CA ALA A 208 6.97 0.86 7.73
C ALA A 208 6.96 -0.01 9.01
N LEU A 209 6.35 -1.19 8.95
CA LEU A 209 6.34 -2.12 10.08
C LEU A 209 7.73 -2.65 10.42
N GLY A 210 8.55 -2.94 9.42
CA GLY A 210 9.93 -3.39 9.64
C GLY A 210 10.81 -2.30 10.25
N ILE A 211 10.71 -1.05 9.78
CA ILE A 211 11.41 0.09 10.36
C ILE A 211 10.92 0.35 11.79
N ASN A 212 9.60 0.27 12.02
CA ASN A 212 9.03 0.36 13.36
C ASN A 212 9.62 -0.70 14.31
N ALA A 213 9.71 -1.94 13.86
CA ALA A 213 10.34 -3.00 14.64
C ALA A 213 11.85 -2.73 14.91
N ALA A 214 12.57 -2.18 13.92
CA ALA A 214 13.98 -1.83 14.09
C ALA A 214 14.19 -0.73 15.13
N LEU A 215 13.30 0.27 15.19
CA LEU A 215 13.32 1.29 16.26
C LEU A 215 13.12 0.69 17.66
N HIS A 216 12.61 -0.55 17.74
CA HIS A 216 12.46 -1.34 18.98
C HIS A 216 13.50 -2.47 19.09
N GLY A 217 14.57 -2.46 18.28
CA GLY A 217 15.70 -3.38 18.39
C GLY A 217 15.68 -4.59 17.46
N ASP A 218 14.77 -4.68 16.49
CA ASP A 218 14.82 -5.72 15.45
C ASP A 218 15.99 -5.46 14.48
N GLU A 219 16.84 -6.48 14.27
CA GLU A 219 18.06 -6.35 13.48
C GLU A 219 17.82 -6.33 11.96
N ARG A 220 16.67 -6.83 11.48
CA ARG A 220 16.43 -7.05 10.04
C ARG A 220 16.40 -5.75 9.25
N TYR A 221 15.77 -4.70 9.80
CA TYR A 221 15.63 -3.39 9.16
C TYR A 221 16.56 -2.32 9.77
N LYS A 222 17.46 -2.71 10.64
CA LYS A 222 18.34 -1.81 11.37
C LYS A 222 19.16 -0.88 10.46
N TRP A 223 19.53 -1.37 9.27
CA TRP A 223 20.24 -0.57 8.28
C TRP A 223 19.55 0.76 7.94
N PHE A 224 18.23 0.83 8.04
CA PHE A 224 17.52 2.08 7.76
C PHE A 224 17.64 3.12 8.87
N ILE A 225 17.94 2.70 10.09
CA ILE A 225 17.99 3.57 11.28
C ILE A 225 19.41 3.84 11.81
N ASP A 226 20.40 3.00 11.47
CA ASP A 226 21.81 3.23 11.79
C ASP A 226 22.40 4.34 10.91
#